data_16a903f2b1788988c027a7f58018397d
#
_entry.id   16a903f2b1788988c027a7f58018397d
#
_cell.length_a   1.000
_cell.length_b   1.000
_cell.length_c   1.000
_cell.angle_alpha   90.00
_cell.angle_beta   90.00
_cell.angle_gamma   90.00
#
_symmetry.space_group_name_H-M   'P 1'
#
loop_
_entity.id
_entity.type
_entity.pdbx_description
1 polymer ?
#
loop_
_entity_poly.entity_id
_entity_poly.type
_entity_poly.pdbx_seq_one_letter_code
_entity_poly.pdbx_strand_id
1 'polypeptide(L)'
;MIPSPENPLVVALDVSDLERAESLARAVGPTAGMVKVGLELFTAHGPASVVRIRSIAPVFLDLKLHDIPTTVERAARNAARLGVAMLTVHALGGEAMMAAAVRGASQGSEEAGHASPVVAAVTVLSSLSGESLASPASLAFEARAAGATGAVVSGEDIAVVREVTGEEFCLVVPGIRPAGSNGHDQVRILTPEEAIDAGADYLVIGRPITDANDPAAAARTILAMIR
;
A
#
# COMPACT_ATOMS: atom_id res chain seq x y z
N MET A 1 8.69 -12.68 -10.81
CA MET A 1 7.23 -12.64 -11.05
C MET A 1 6.58 -12.46 -9.69
N ILE A 2 5.93 -11.33 -9.44
CA ILE A 2 5.09 -11.16 -8.25
C ILE A 2 3.76 -11.81 -8.66
N PRO A 3 3.33 -12.91 -8.03
CA PRO A 3 2.04 -13.49 -8.38
C PRO A 3 0.94 -12.49 -8.08
N SER A 4 -0.07 -12.43 -8.93
CA SER A 4 -1.32 -11.74 -8.62
C SER A 4 -1.78 -12.19 -7.23
N PRO A 5 -2.14 -11.30 -6.31
CA PRO A 5 -2.42 -11.69 -4.95
C PRO A 5 -3.61 -12.64 -4.89
N GLU A 6 -3.46 -13.74 -4.17
CA GLU A 6 -4.60 -14.63 -3.87
C GLU A 6 -5.71 -13.87 -3.12
N ASN A 7 -5.34 -12.78 -2.44
CA ASN A 7 -6.25 -11.92 -1.69
C ASN A 7 -5.86 -10.44 -1.85
N PRO A 8 -6.63 -9.67 -2.65
CA PRO A 8 -6.34 -8.26 -2.95
C PRO A 8 -6.69 -7.28 -1.81
N LEU A 9 -7.38 -7.71 -0.76
CA LEU A 9 -7.83 -6.81 0.30
C LEU A 9 -6.71 -6.42 1.24
N VAL A 10 -6.45 -5.11 1.36
CA VAL A 10 -5.57 -4.50 2.35
C VAL A 10 -6.40 -3.64 3.29
N VAL A 11 -6.37 -3.93 4.59
CA VAL A 11 -7.10 -3.14 5.60
C VAL A 11 -6.18 -2.10 6.23
N ALA A 12 -6.53 -0.81 6.10
CA ALA A 12 -5.76 0.28 6.69
C ALA A 12 -6.05 0.43 8.20
N LEU A 13 -5.01 0.27 9.02
CA LEU A 13 -5.07 0.46 10.48
C LEU A 13 -4.71 1.90 10.85
N ASP A 14 -5.51 2.86 10.36
CA ASP A 14 -5.28 4.28 10.59
C ASP A 14 -5.89 4.67 11.96
N VAL A 15 -5.16 4.31 13.03
CA VAL A 15 -5.47 4.57 14.44
C VAL A 15 -4.15 4.84 15.18
N SER A 16 -4.19 5.70 16.20
CA SER A 16 -3.01 6.04 17.02
C SER A 16 -2.75 5.06 18.17
N ASP A 17 -3.78 4.30 18.58
CA ASP A 17 -3.68 3.34 19.69
C ASP A 17 -3.24 1.97 19.18
N LEU A 18 -2.15 1.43 19.73
CA LEU A 18 -1.55 0.18 19.27
C LEU A 18 -2.37 -1.05 19.68
N GLU A 19 -3.05 -1.03 20.83
CA GLU A 19 -3.90 -2.15 21.27
C GLU A 19 -5.15 -2.22 20.38
N ARG A 20 -5.70 -1.06 20.01
CA ARG A 20 -6.79 -0.98 19.03
C ARG A 20 -6.35 -1.50 17.67
N ALA A 21 -5.16 -1.11 17.20
CA ALA A 21 -4.59 -1.60 15.94
C ALA A 21 -4.44 -3.13 15.94
N GLU A 22 -3.93 -3.73 17.02
CA GLU A 22 -3.82 -5.18 17.16
C GLU A 22 -5.19 -5.87 17.19
N SER A 23 -6.16 -5.29 17.91
CA SER A 23 -7.51 -5.82 17.95
C SER A 23 -8.13 -5.86 16.55
N LEU A 24 -8.00 -4.78 15.79
CA LEU A 24 -8.41 -4.72 14.39
C LEU A 24 -7.67 -5.74 13.53
N ALA A 25 -6.34 -5.81 13.64
CA ALA A 25 -5.54 -6.76 12.88
C ALA A 25 -5.95 -8.21 13.13
N ARG A 26 -6.24 -8.58 14.39
CA ARG A 26 -6.76 -9.92 14.75
C ARG A 26 -8.14 -10.20 14.15
N ALA A 27 -9.01 -9.18 14.13
CA ALA A 27 -10.35 -9.32 13.58
C ALA A 27 -10.34 -9.51 12.05
N VAL A 28 -9.50 -8.74 11.32
CA VAL A 28 -9.50 -8.73 9.85
C VAL A 28 -8.44 -9.65 9.23
N GLY A 29 -7.37 -9.98 9.96
CA GLY A 29 -6.22 -10.75 9.45
C GLY A 29 -6.59 -12.09 8.80
N PRO A 30 -7.55 -12.87 9.32
CA PRO A 30 -8.00 -14.10 8.65
C PRO A 30 -8.67 -13.88 7.28
N THR A 31 -9.11 -12.63 6.99
CA THR A 31 -9.85 -12.27 5.77
C THR A 31 -9.03 -11.38 4.84
N ALA A 32 -8.18 -10.50 5.39
CA ALA A 32 -7.36 -9.59 4.61
C ALA A 32 -6.06 -10.28 4.10
N GLY A 33 -5.62 -9.91 2.91
CA GLY A 33 -4.30 -10.31 2.40
C GLY A 33 -3.15 -9.63 3.15
N MET A 34 -3.35 -8.35 3.50
CA MET A 34 -2.42 -7.56 4.30
C MET A 34 -3.16 -6.55 5.18
N VAL A 35 -2.45 -6.02 6.19
CA VAL A 35 -2.88 -4.83 6.93
C VAL A 35 -1.86 -3.71 6.74
N LYS A 36 -2.35 -2.46 6.59
CA LYS A 36 -1.50 -1.29 6.37
C LYS A 36 -1.22 -0.58 7.69
N VAL A 37 0.07 -0.44 8.01
CA VAL A 37 0.56 0.46 9.06
C VAL A 37 0.96 1.77 8.40
N GLY A 38 0.20 2.83 8.66
CA GLY A 38 0.42 4.17 8.10
C GLY A 38 1.21 5.08 9.04
N LEU A 39 1.35 6.34 8.62
CA LEU A 39 2.11 7.37 9.36
C LEU A 39 1.60 7.57 10.79
N GLU A 40 0.28 7.57 11.02
CA GLU A 40 -0.30 7.82 12.33
C GLU A 40 0.18 6.80 13.35
N LEU A 41 -0.03 5.51 13.10
CA LEU A 41 0.38 4.43 14.01
C LEU A 41 1.91 4.35 14.14
N PHE A 42 2.62 4.50 13.01
CA PHE A 42 4.08 4.39 13.01
C PHE A 42 4.75 5.56 13.75
N THR A 43 4.27 6.80 13.60
CA THR A 43 4.84 7.94 14.33
C THR A 43 4.55 7.90 15.83
N ALA A 44 3.43 7.28 16.23
CA ALA A 44 3.09 7.08 17.64
C ALA A 44 3.94 6.00 18.32
N HIS A 45 4.29 4.90 17.62
CA HIS A 45 4.88 3.71 18.23
C HIS A 45 6.18 3.21 17.56
N GLY A 46 6.58 3.82 16.45
CA GLY A 46 7.79 3.44 15.71
C GLY A 46 7.78 1.99 15.22
N PRO A 47 8.98 1.38 15.08
CA PRO A 47 9.13 0.00 14.61
C PRO A 47 8.37 -1.04 15.45
N ALA A 48 8.09 -0.76 16.73
CA ALA A 48 7.34 -1.67 17.59
C ALA A 48 5.93 -1.95 17.04
N SER A 49 5.28 -0.96 16.41
CA SER A 49 3.99 -1.14 15.76
C SER A 49 4.05 -2.20 14.66
N VAL A 50 5.08 -2.16 13.83
CA VAL A 50 5.28 -3.13 12.74
C VAL A 50 5.52 -4.53 13.29
N VAL A 51 6.41 -4.67 14.28
CA VAL A 51 6.75 -5.98 14.88
C VAL A 51 5.51 -6.64 15.49
N ARG A 52 4.71 -5.89 16.23
CA ARG A 52 3.50 -6.40 16.88
C ARG A 52 2.43 -6.78 15.85
N ILE A 53 2.16 -5.92 14.88
CA ILE A 53 1.13 -6.18 13.86
C ILE A 53 1.56 -7.34 12.94
N ARG A 54 2.84 -7.42 12.55
CA ARG A 54 3.36 -8.49 11.70
C ARG A 54 3.19 -9.89 12.32
N SER A 55 3.20 -10.00 13.64
CA SER A 55 2.93 -11.28 14.31
C SER A 55 1.49 -11.79 14.14
N ILE A 56 0.60 -10.94 13.60
CA ILE A 56 -0.82 -11.22 13.40
C ILE A 56 -1.16 -11.39 11.92
N ALA A 57 -0.66 -10.48 11.07
CA ALA A 57 -0.95 -10.47 9.63
C ALA A 57 0.22 -9.87 8.84
N PRO A 58 0.37 -10.15 7.53
CA PRO A 58 1.36 -9.49 6.69
C PRO A 58 1.17 -7.96 6.70
N VAL A 59 2.28 -7.21 6.77
CA VAL A 59 2.26 -5.75 6.92
C VAL A 59 2.65 -5.04 5.63
N PHE A 60 1.80 -4.14 5.20
CA PHE A 60 2.12 -3.07 4.26
C PHE A 60 2.51 -1.82 5.07
N LEU A 61 3.78 -1.39 5.01
CA LEU A 61 4.28 -0.21 5.70
C LEU A 61 4.20 1.02 4.77
N ASP A 62 3.25 1.92 5.07
CA ASP A 62 2.91 3.06 4.22
C ASP A 62 3.45 4.38 4.80
N LEU A 63 4.75 4.63 4.61
CA LEU A 63 5.44 5.83 5.11
C LEU A 63 5.75 6.86 4.01
N LYS A 64 5.60 6.50 2.74
CA LYS A 64 5.85 7.35 1.57
C LYS A 64 7.23 8.03 1.64
N LEU A 65 8.29 7.22 1.85
CA LEU A 65 9.66 7.70 2.02
C LEU A 65 10.07 8.63 0.87
N HIS A 66 10.53 9.84 1.22
CA HIS A 66 10.89 10.87 0.25
C HIS A 66 11.99 11.76 0.84
N ASP A 67 13.22 11.50 0.45
CA ASP A 67 14.42 12.22 0.91
C ASP A 67 15.56 11.96 -0.08
N ILE A 68 16.78 12.43 0.21
CA ILE A 68 17.96 12.11 -0.61
C ILE A 68 18.17 10.58 -0.67
N PRO A 69 18.76 10.06 -1.78
CA PRO A 69 18.86 8.61 -2.02
C PRO A 69 19.47 7.81 -0.87
N THR A 70 20.55 8.29 -0.25
CA THR A 70 21.20 7.59 0.87
C THR A 70 20.32 7.45 2.10
N THR A 71 19.53 8.47 2.42
CA THR A 71 18.59 8.43 3.55
C THR A 71 17.48 7.41 3.29
N VAL A 72 16.91 7.43 2.09
CA VAL A 72 15.84 6.51 1.70
C VAL A 72 16.33 5.08 1.62
N GLU A 73 17.55 4.83 1.11
CA GLU A 73 18.17 3.50 1.09
C GLU A 73 18.26 2.89 2.49
N ARG A 74 18.77 3.67 3.45
CA ARG A 74 18.91 3.23 4.85
C ARG A 74 17.55 3.02 5.51
N ALA A 75 16.57 3.87 5.25
CA ALA A 75 15.21 3.74 5.77
C ALA A 75 14.52 2.50 5.22
N ALA A 76 14.59 2.26 3.90
CA ALA A 76 14.04 1.09 3.24
C ALA A 76 14.70 -0.22 3.73
N ARG A 77 16.04 -0.21 3.93
CA ARG A 77 16.77 -1.33 4.54
C ARG A 77 16.25 -1.67 5.94
N ASN A 78 16.07 -0.66 6.79
CA ASN A 78 15.56 -0.88 8.13
C ASN A 78 14.09 -1.38 8.11
N ALA A 79 13.24 -0.84 7.22
CA ALA A 79 11.86 -1.31 7.05
C ALA A 79 11.82 -2.77 6.60
N ALA A 80 12.63 -3.15 5.62
CA ALA A 80 12.70 -4.53 5.13
C ALA A 80 13.20 -5.51 6.21
N ARG A 81 14.14 -5.10 7.06
CA ARG A 81 14.59 -5.92 8.23
C ARG A 81 13.48 -6.20 9.23
N LEU A 82 12.44 -5.37 9.28
CA LEU A 82 11.23 -5.65 10.08
C LEU A 82 10.34 -6.73 9.44
N GLY A 83 10.64 -7.17 8.22
CA GLY A 83 9.91 -8.22 7.50
C GLY A 83 8.54 -7.77 7.01
N VAL A 84 8.42 -6.51 6.57
CA VAL A 84 7.21 -6.01 5.92
C VAL A 84 7.04 -6.67 4.54
N ALA A 85 5.79 -6.89 4.13
CA ALA A 85 5.47 -7.46 2.81
C ALA A 85 5.49 -6.40 1.70
N MET A 86 5.23 -5.14 2.05
CA MET A 86 5.24 -4.00 1.13
C MET A 86 5.69 -2.75 1.87
N LEU A 87 6.37 -1.83 1.16
CA LEU A 87 6.67 -0.49 1.66
C LEU A 87 6.48 0.56 0.56
N THR A 88 6.15 1.81 0.95
CA THR A 88 5.99 2.91 0.00
C THR A 88 7.17 3.87 0.01
N VAL A 89 7.49 4.35 -1.20
CA VAL A 89 8.34 5.51 -1.46
C VAL A 89 7.56 6.50 -2.33
N HIS A 90 8.03 7.74 -2.49
CA HIS A 90 7.35 8.71 -3.36
C HIS A 90 8.02 8.76 -4.74
N ALA A 91 7.25 8.60 -5.84
CA ALA A 91 7.80 8.64 -7.20
C ALA A 91 8.44 9.99 -7.56
N LEU A 92 7.93 11.09 -7.00
CA LEU A 92 8.51 12.44 -7.18
C LEU A 92 9.93 12.60 -6.61
N GLY A 93 10.44 11.62 -5.87
CA GLY A 93 11.86 11.58 -5.43
C GLY A 93 12.84 11.25 -6.56
N GLY A 94 12.33 10.84 -7.73
CA GLY A 94 13.12 10.56 -8.92
C GLY A 94 13.78 9.17 -8.91
N GLU A 95 14.33 8.81 -10.07
CA GLU A 95 14.91 7.49 -10.33
C GLU A 95 16.00 7.09 -9.31
N ALA A 96 16.95 7.98 -9.04
CA ALA A 96 18.06 7.69 -8.13
C ALA A 96 17.59 7.35 -6.70
N MET A 97 16.55 8.04 -6.20
CA MET A 97 15.97 7.77 -4.88
C MET A 97 15.21 6.45 -4.87
N MET A 98 14.39 6.18 -5.88
CA MET A 98 13.63 4.94 -5.98
C MET A 98 14.57 3.73 -6.12
N ALA A 99 15.58 3.80 -6.96
CA ALA A 99 16.59 2.75 -7.10
C ALA A 99 17.35 2.48 -5.79
N ALA A 100 17.66 3.55 -5.03
CA ALA A 100 18.27 3.43 -3.71
C ALA A 100 17.35 2.72 -2.72
N ALA A 101 16.05 3.02 -2.72
CA ALA A 101 15.04 2.34 -1.91
C ALA A 101 14.99 0.84 -2.22
N VAL A 102 14.97 0.47 -3.49
CA VAL A 102 14.95 -0.93 -3.95
C VAL A 102 16.19 -1.68 -3.45
N ARG A 103 17.38 -1.09 -3.63
CA ARG A 103 18.62 -1.70 -3.10
C ARG A 103 18.58 -1.88 -1.60
N GLY A 104 18.17 -0.84 -0.86
CA GLY A 104 18.07 -0.90 0.59
C GLY A 104 17.09 -1.98 1.05
N ALA A 105 15.91 -2.07 0.42
CA ALA A 105 14.91 -3.08 0.74
C ALA A 105 15.44 -4.51 0.49
N SER A 106 16.12 -4.75 -0.65
CA SER A 106 16.73 -6.04 -0.95
C SER A 106 17.80 -6.43 0.08
N GLN A 107 18.71 -5.52 0.40
CA GLN A 107 19.75 -5.77 1.40
C GLN A 107 19.17 -6.06 2.79
N GLY A 108 18.18 -5.26 3.22
CA GLY A 108 17.59 -5.43 4.54
C GLY A 108 16.83 -6.74 4.71
N SER A 109 16.13 -7.18 3.67
CA SER A 109 15.43 -8.47 3.69
C SER A 109 16.41 -9.66 3.68
N GLU A 110 17.47 -9.58 2.88
CA GLU A 110 18.53 -10.62 2.85
C GLU A 110 19.21 -10.76 4.22
N GLU A 111 19.61 -9.64 4.85
CA GLU A 111 20.24 -9.62 6.18
C GLU A 111 19.38 -10.23 7.28
N ALA A 112 18.06 -10.06 7.19
CA ALA A 112 17.11 -10.55 8.18
C ALA A 112 16.50 -11.92 7.83
N GLY A 113 16.84 -12.49 6.66
CA GLY A 113 16.28 -13.76 6.20
C GLY A 113 14.79 -13.68 5.85
N HIS A 114 14.33 -12.50 5.37
CA HIS A 114 12.96 -12.28 4.94
C HIS A 114 12.85 -12.24 3.40
N ALA A 115 11.65 -12.48 2.88
CA ALA A 115 11.36 -12.18 1.48
C ALA A 115 11.49 -10.68 1.22
N SER A 116 11.95 -10.32 0.02
CA SER A 116 12.04 -8.91 -0.38
C SER A 116 10.63 -8.30 -0.48
N PRO A 117 10.37 -7.14 0.14
CA PRO A 117 9.06 -6.52 0.07
C PRO A 117 8.79 -5.94 -1.32
N VAL A 118 7.51 -5.79 -1.66
CA VAL A 118 7.10 -4.92 -2.76
C VAL A 118 7.50 -3.50 -2.42
N VAL A 119 8.31 -2.84 -3.26
CA VAL A 119 8.57 -1.41 -3.18
C VAL A 119 7.59 -0.70 -4.10
N ALA A 120 6.57 -0.07 -3.50
CA ALA A 120 5.50 0.60 -4.22
C ALA A 120 5.74 2.12 -4.25
N ALA A 121 5.87 2.69 -5.46
CA ALA A 121 6.07 4.12 -5.65
C ALA A 121 4.73 4.85 -5.69
N VAL A 122 4.52 5.81 -4.79
CA VAL A 122 3.32 6.66 -4.79
C VAL A 122 3.43 7.66 -5.93
N THR A 123 2.50 7.62 -6.86
CA THR A 123 2.48 8.51 -8.05
C THR A 123 1.94 9.89 -7.69
N VAL A 124 0.65 10.10 -7.80
CA VAL A 124 -0.04 11.32 -7.39
C VAL A 124 -0.97 10.99 -6.24
N LEU A 125 -0.98 11.81 -5.20
CA LEU A 125 -1.88 11.60 -4.07
C LEU A 125 -3.32 11.84 -4.52
N SER A 126 -4.21 10.89 -4.24
CA SER A 126 -5.64 10.94 -4.61
C SER A 126 -6.39 12.17 -4.08
N SER A 127 -5.82 12.88 -3.09
CA SER A 127 -6.36 14.12 -2.53
C SER A 127 -5.94 15.40 -3.30
N LEU A 128 -4.98 15.29 -4.23
CA LEU A 128 -4.52 16.43 -5.02
C LEU A 128 -5.32 16.46 -6.32
N SER A 129 -6.33 17.36 -6.36
CA SER A 129 -7.00 17.78 -7.60
C SER A 129 -6.27 18.99 -8.15
N GLY A 130 -5.51 18.83 -9.21
CA GLY A 130 -4.80 19.95 -9.85
C GLY A 130 -3.79 19.47 -10.89
N GLU A 131 -3.24 20.38 -11.67
CA GLU A 131 -2.21 20.09 -12.66
C GLU A 131 -0.94 19.58 -11.96
N SER A 132 -0.76 18.26 -11.91
CA SER A 132 0.53 17.67 -11.58
C SER A 132 1.47 17.89 -12.77
N LEU A 133 2.71 18.32 -12.51
CA LEU A 133 3.76 18.47 -13.53
C LEU A 133 4.15 17.13 -14.18
N ALA A 134 3.80 15.99 -13.59
CA ALA A 134 4.08 14.66 -14.11
C ALA A 134 2.79 13.82 -14.08
N SER A 135 2.54 13.06 -15.15
CA SER A 135 1.39 12.16 -15.21
C SER A 135 1.63 10.91 -14.33
N PRO A 136 0.58 10.32 -13.73
CA PRO A 136 0.68 9.07 -12.99
C PRO A 136 1.33 7.94 -13.79
N ALA A 137 1.05 7.84 -15.09
CA ALA A 137 1.64 6.87 -15.99
C ALA A 137 3.16 7.08 -16.17
N SER A 138 3.62 8.32 -16.34
CA SER A 138 5.05 8.64 -16.43
C SER A 138 5.77 8.27 -15.14
N LEU A 139 5.21 8.68 -13.99
CA LEU A 139 5.78 8.37 -12.67
C LEU A 139 5.87 6.86 -12.40
N ALA A 140 4.85 6.09 -12.79
CA ALA A 140 4.85 4.64 -12.63
C ALA A 140 5.84 3.96 -13.58
N PHE A 141 5.96 4.44 -14.82
CA PHE A 141 6.96 3.97 -15.77
C PHE A 141 8.39 4.20 -15.27
N GLU A 142 8.69 5.41 -14.77
CA GLU A 142 9.98 5.75 -14.17
C GLU A 142 10.27 4.90 -12.93
N ALA A 143 9.26 4.66 -12.09
CA ALA A 143 9.38 3.79 -10.91
C ALA A 143 9.75 2.36 -11.30
N ARG A 144 9.09 1.80 -12.32
CA ARG A 144 9.43 0.49 -12.87
C ARG A 144 10.85 0.44 -13.42
N ALA A 145 11.27 1.47 -14.16
CA ALA A 145 12.63 1.58 -14.68
C ALA A 145 13.68 1.65 -13.57
N ALA A 146 13.37 2.30 -12.45
CA ALA A 146 14.21 2.34 -11.24
C ALA A 146 14.24 1.01 -10.45
N GLY A 147 13.49 0.00 -10.88
CA GLY A 147 13.42 -1.31 -10.24
C GLY A 147 12.36 -1.44 -9.14
N ALA A 148 11.50 -0.42 -8.93
CA ALA A 148 10.32 -0.59 -8.09
C ALA A 148 9.42 -1.70 -8.65
N THR A 149 8.73 -2.40 -7.78
CA THR A 149 7.92 -3.56 -8.16
C THR A 149 6.43 -3.29 -8.07
N GLY A 150 6.04 -2.06 -7.73
CA GLY A 150 4.67 -1.61 -7.72
C GLY A 150 4.52 -0.10 -7.66
N ALA A 151 3.28 0.36 -7.78
CA ALA A 151 2.89 1.76 -7.57
C ALA A 151 1.59 1.87 -6.79
N VAL A 152 1.46 2.98 -6.05
CA VAL A 152 0.19 3.42 -5.47
C VAL A 152 -0.42 4.44 -6.43
N VAL A 153 -1.62 4.15 -6.93
CA VAL A 153 -2.28 4.94 -7.97
C VAL A 153 -3.72 5.28 -7.56
N SER A 154 -4.26 6.37 -8.07
CA SER A 154 -5.69 6.68 -7.89
C SER A 154 -6.56 5.77 -8.77
N GLY A 155 -7.83 5.60 -8.41
CA GLY A 155 -8.74 4.72 -9.15
C GLY A 155 -8.89 5.10 -10.63
N GLU A 156 -8.87 6.39 -10.96
CA GLU A 156 -9.00 6.90 -12.34
C GLU A 156 -7.76 6.63 -13.22
N ASP A 157 -6.60 6.36 -12.58
CA ASP A 157 -5.33 6.18 -13.27
C ASP A 157 -4.96 4.71 -13.50
N ILE A 158 -5.74 3.76 -12.95
CA ILE A 158 -5.40 2.32 -13.00
C ILE A 158 -5.14 1.86 -14.43
N ALA A 159 -6.08 2.09 -15.34
CA ALA A 159 -6.01 1.57 -16.71
C ALA A 159 -4.79 2.14 -17.47
N VAL A 160 -4.56 3.46 -17.40
CA VAL A 160 -3.44 4.10 -18.09
C VAL A 160 -2.09 3.71 -17.48
N VAL A 161 -2.03 3.49 -16.18
CA VAL A 161 -0.80 3.01 -15.52
C VAL A 161 -0.55 1.54 -15.87
N ARG A 162 -1.59 0.70 -15.87
CA ARG A 162 -1.49 -0.72 -16.28
C ARG A 162 -0.97 -0.87 -17.70
N GLU A 163 -1.44 -0.03 -18.63
CA GLU A 163 -0.99 -0.05 -20.02
C GLU A 163 0.53 0.16 -20.15
N VAL A 164 1.12 1.09 -19.39
CA VAL A 164 2.55 1.39 -19.47
C VAL A 164 3.43 0.51 -18.59
N THR A 165 2.87 -0.12 -17.55
CA THR A 165 3.65 -0.94 -16.61
C THR A 165 3.51 -2.44 -16.84
N GLY A 166 2.46 -2.89 -17.52
CA GLY A 166 2.18 -4.33 -17.76
C GLY A 166 1.70 -5.07 -16.49
N GLU A 167 1.36 -6.35 -16.67
CA GLU A 167 0.70 -7.19 -15.65
C GLU A 167 1.59 -7.58 -14.46
N GLU A 168 2.90 -7.57 -14.64
CA GLU A 168 3.84 -7.98 -13.58
C GLU A 168 4.14 -6.86 -12.58
N PHE A 169 3.66 -5.64 -12.82
CA PHE A 169 3.87 -4.49 -11.93
C PHE A 169 2.67 -4.31 -11.02
N CYS A 170 2.88 -4.36 -9.71
CA CYS A 170 1.82 -4.35 -8.71
C CYS A 170 1.14 -2.96 -8.61
N LEU A 171 -0.18 -2.90 -8.80
CA LEU A 171 -0.97 -1.68 -8.62
C LEU A 171 -1.76 -1.73 -7.32
N VAL A 172 -1.47 -0.78 -6.43
CA VAL A 172 -2.11 -0.62 -5.12
C VAL A 172 -3.04 0.59 -5.17
N VAL A 173 -4.32 0.40 -4.92
CA VAL A 173 -5.33 1.44 -5.09
C VAL A 173 -6.00 1.78 -3.76
N PRO A 174 -5.75 2.97 -3.20
CA PRO A 174 -6.44 3.46 -2.02
C PRO A 174 -7.77 4.12 -2.39
N GLY A 175 -8.58 4.39 -1.35
CA GLY A 175 -9.80 5.17 -1.52
C GLY A 175 -10.99 4.40 -2.07
N ILE A 176 -10.89 3.09 -2.11
CA ILE A 176 -11.96 2.18 -2.54
C ILE A 176 -13.07 2.12 -1.49
N ARG A 177 -14.32 2.14 -1.94
CA ARG A 177 -15.48 2.04 -1.06
C ARG A 177 -16.59 1.21 -1.71
N PRO A 178 -17.30 0.38 -0.92
CA PRO A 178 -18.53 -0.28 -1.38
C PRO A 178 -19.57 0.73 -1.87
N ALA A 179 -20.39 0.33 -2.84
CA ALA A 179 -21.49 1.16 -3.34
C ALA A 179 -22.42 1.58 -2.18
N GLY A 180 -22.85 2.85 -2.16
CA GLY A 180 -23.76 3.39 -1.13
C GLY A 180 -23.10 3.83 0.18
N SER A 181 -21.78 3.75 0.33
CA SER A 181 -21.08 4.31 1.49
C SER A 181 -20.94 5.84 1.40
N ASN A 182 -21.14 6.56 2.53
CA ASN A 182 -21.05 8.03 2.58
C ASN A 182 -19.62 8.51 2.30
N GLY A 183 -19.46 9.33 1.25
CA GLY A 183 -18.17 9.91 0.85
C GLY A 183 -17.85 11.21 1.60
N HIS A 184 -17.18 11.13 2.77
CA HIS A 184 -16.88 12.36 3.54
C HIS A 184 -15.67 13.16 3.02
N ASP A 185 -14.67 12.55 2.35
CA ASP A 185 -13.42 13.26 2.00
C ASP A 185 -12.87 12.94 0.59
N GLN A 186 -13.60 12.21 -0.26
CA GLN A 186 -13.13 11.86 -1.61
C GLN A 186 -14.15 12.22 -2.68
N VAL A 187 -13.68 12.93 -3.70
CA VAL A 187 -14.51 13.45 -4.80
C VAL A 187 -14.93 12.35 -5.79
N ARG A 188 -14.22 11.22 -5.83
CA ARG A 188 -14.47 10.08 -6.74
C ARG A 188 -14.30 8.78 -6.00
N ILE A 189 -15.34 7.96 -6.00
CA ILE A 189 -15.40 6.67 -5.32
C ILE A 189 -15.44 5.59 -6.40
N LEU A 190 -14.48 4.67 -6.38
CA LEU A 190 -14.51 3.45 -7.17
C LEU A 190 -14.95 2.29 -6.28
N THR A 191 -15.80 1.41 -6.80
CA THR A 191 -16.16 0.19 -6.07
C THR A 191 -15.01 -0.83 -6.12
N PRO A 192 -14.98 -1.83 -5.22
CA PRO A 192 -13.98 -2.88 -5.25
C PRO A 192 -13.95 -3.63 -6.58
N GLU A 193 -15.11 -3.98 -7.14
CA GLU A 193 -15.24 -4.67 -8.42
C GLU A 193 -14.67 -3.85 -9.58
N GLU A 194 -15.10 -2.57 -9.68
CA GLU A 194 -14.63 -1.67 -10.73
C GLU A 194 -13.09 -1.49 -10.69
N ALA A 195 -12.50 -1.44 -9.50
CA ALA A 195 -11.06 -1.29 -9.37
C ALA A 195 -10.29 -2.55 -9.83
N ILE A 196 -10.77 -3.74 -9.49
CA ILE A 196 -10.17 -5.00 -9.96
C ILE A 196 -10.33 -5.14 -11.48
N ASP A 197 -11.51 -4.86 -12.01
CA ASP A 197 -11.78 -4.91 -13.45
C ASP A 197 -10.90 -3.93 -14.24
N ALA A 198 -10.55 -2.79 -13.63
CA ALA A 198 -9.62 -1.82 -14.21
C ALA A 198 -8.14 -2.26 -14.12
N GLY A 199 -7.82 -3.33 -13.38
CA GLY A 199 -6.48 -3.89 -13.28
C GLY A 199 -5.73 -3.61 -11.96
N ALA A 200 -6.44 -3.27 -10.86
CA ALA A 200 -5.83 -3.16 -9.54
C ALA A 200 -5.46 -4.54 -8.99
N ASP A 201 -4.28 -4.66 -8.35
CA ASP A 201 -3.86 -5.87 -7.65
C ASP A 201 -4.23 -5.84 -6.17
N TYR A 202 -4.14 -4.67 -5.54
CA TYR A 202 -4.46 -4.48 -4.13
C TYR A 202 -5.38 -3.29 -3.91
N LEU A 203 -6.39 -3.48 -3.06
CA LEU A 203 -7.37 -2.48 -2.67
C LEU A 203 -7.17 -2.10 -1.22
N VAL A 204 -6.82 -0.83 -0.96
CA VAL A 204 -6.63 -0.32 0.41
C VAL A 204 -7.93 0.28 0.93
N ILE A 205 -8.51 -0.35 1.95
CA ILE A 205 -9.79 0.03 2.55
C ILE A 205 -9.60 0.25 4.05
N GLY A 206 -10.00 1.40 4.55
CA GLY A 206 -9.91 1.79 5.97
C GLY A 206 -11.28 1.84 6.63
N ARG A 207 -11.80 3.04 6.88
CA ARG A 207 -13.03 3.33 7.65
C ARG A 207 -14.24 2.43 7.34
N PRO A 208 -14.55 2.06 6.09
CA PRO A 208 -15.65 1.12 5.84
C PRO A 208 -15.54 -0.22 6.58
N ILE A 209 -14.32 -0.60 6.98
CA ILE A 209 -14.04 -1.80 7.75
C ILE A 209 -13.76 -1.45 9.22
N THR A 210 -12.86 -0.51 9.48
CA THR A 210 -12.35 -0.24 10.84
C THR A 210 -13.36 0.43 11.76
N ASP A 211 -14.32 1.16 11.20
CA ASP A 211 -15.41 1.84 11.94
C ASP A 211 -16.70 1.02 11.96
N ALA A 212 -16.72 -0.15 11.30
CA ALA A 212 -17.88 -1.05 11.36
C ALA A 212 -18.08 -1.65 12.76
N ASN A 213 -19.32 -1.92 13.14
CA ASN A 213 -19.62 -2.61 14.39
C ASN A 213 -18.99 -4.01 14.47
N ASP A 214 -18.85 -4.68 13.33
CA ASP A 214 -18.12 -5.95 13.16
C ASP A 214 -17.12 -5.80 11.97
N PRO A 215 -15.86 -5.41 12.25
CA PRO A 215 -14.84 -5.29 11.23
C PRO A 215 -14.56 -6.58 10.45
N ALA A 216 -14.68 -7.74 11.11
CA ALA A 216 -14.46 -9.02 10.46
C ALA A 216 -15.57 -9.34 9.44
N ALA A 217 -16.83 -9.07 9.79
CA ALA A 217 -17.95 -9.22 8.86
C ALA A 217 -17.86 -8.24 7.69
N ALA A 218 -17.50 -6.98 7.96
CA ALA A 218 -17.30 -5.96 6.92
C ALA A 218 -16.21 -6.36 5.93
N ALA A 219 -15.06 -6.84 6.42
CA ALA A 219 -13.97 -7.34 5.57
C ALA A 219 -14.40 -8.53 4.70
N ARG A 220 -15.14 -9.50 5.27
CA ARG A 220 -15.70 -10.64 4.50
C ARG A 220 -16.66 -10.20 3.42
N THR A 221 -17.56 -9.26 3.73
CA THR A 221 -18.51 -8.72 2.75
C THR A 221 -17.79 -8.05 1.58
N ILE A 222 -16.80 -7.23 1.86
CA ILE A 222 -16.00 -6.56 0.81
C ILE A 222 -15.21 -7.57 -0.01
N LEU A 223 -14.57 -8.54 0.61
CA LEU A 223 -13.83 -9.58 -0.12
C LEU A 223 -14.74 -10.41 -1.03
N ALA A 224 -15.99 -10.65 -0.63
CA ALA A 224 -16.97 -11.37 -1.46
C ALA A 224 -17.41 -10.57 -2.70
N MET A 225 -17.27 -9.24 -2.72
CA MET A 225 -17.53 -8.39 -3.89
C MET A 225 -16.40 -8.45 -4.94
N ILE A 226 -15.20 -8.86 -4.53
CA ILE A 226 -14.00 -8.86 -5.39
C ILE A 226 -13.77 -10.21 -6.11
N ARG A 227 -14.51 -11.26 -5.72
CA ARG A 227 -14.32 -12.65 -6.21
C ARG A 227 -15.28 -13.01 -7.31
#